data_7e2c084f5f6934b749e694be4d2e814f
#
_entry.id   7e2c084f5f6934b749e694be4d2e814f
#
_cell.length_a   1.000
_cell.length_b   1.000
_cell.length_c   1.000
_cell.angle_alpha   90.00
_cell.angle_beta   90.00
_cell.angle_gamma   90.00
#
_symmetry.space_group_name_H-M   'P 1'
#
loop_
_entity.id
_entity.type
_entity.pdbx_description
1 polymer ?
#
loop_
_entity_poly.entity_id
_entity_poly.type
_entity_poly.pdbx_seq_one_letter_code
_entity_poly.pdbx_strand_id
1 'polypeptide(L)'
;MKFSEYKYERPDLEQVQKLYADYIDELKEAQDADKFMIVFNKLNQMRNHITSMKTIASLRYTINTADEFYEKENDYWDEYSPFYQQLDTRLYKTIMESDLLDELKKRIPSTFFGIISCQLKAFDDAIMEDLQQENRVATQYDKLKASAKIEFEGKTYNLPGISALCESKDRELRKKASEAKF
;
A
#
# COMPACT_ATOMS: atom_id res chain seq x y z
N MET A 1 17.41 2.58 -14.80
CA MET A 1 16.46 3.62 -14.38
C MET A 1 16.61 3.82 -12.88
N LYS A 2 16.85 5.06 -12.42
CA LYS A 2 16.95 5.36 -10.99
C LYS A 2 15.57 5.62 -10.42
N PHE A 3 15.37 5.46 -9.10
CA PHE A 3 14.07 5.73 -8.45
C PHE A 3 13.57 7.16 -8.69
N SER A 4 14.48 8.13 -8.71
CA SER A 4 14.17 9.54 -9.01
C SER A 4 13.58 9.78 -10.42
N GLU A 5 13.80 8.86 -11.36
CA GLU A 5 13.35 8.97 -12.75
C GLU A 5 11.93 8.44 -12.98
N TYR A 6 11.37 7.69 -12.01
CA TYR A 6 9.99 7.24 -12.11
C TYR A 6 9.03 8.42 -12.01
N LYS A 7 8.14 8.54 -12.98
CA LYS A 7 7.07 9.54 -12.94
C LYS A 7 5.95 9.06 -12.04
N TYR A 8 5.43 9.97 -11.23
CA TYR A 8 4.22 9.75 -10.46
C TYR A 8 3.05 10.39 -11.21
N GLU A 9 1.97 9.65 -11.32
CA GLU A 9 0.70 10.12 -11.84
C GLU A 9 -0.40 9.54 -10.97
N ARG A 10 -1.25 10.43 -10.39
CA ARG A 10 -2.37 9.99 -9.57
C ARG A 10 -3.39 9.26 -10.45
N PRO A 11 -3.73 7.99 -10.13
CA PRO A 11 -4.79 7.30 -10.86
C PRO A 11 -6.14 8.01 -10.68
N ASP A 12 -6.90 8.09 -11.76
CA ASP A 12 -8.28 8.55 -11.72
C ASP A 12 -9.17 7.43 -11.18
N LEU A 13 -9.74 7.62 -9.98
CA LEU A 13 -10.53 6.59 -9.29
C LEU A 13 -11.78 6.22 -10.08
N GLU A 14 -12.49 7.19 -10.68
CA GLU A 14 -13.72 6.92 -11.44
C GLU A 14 -13.41 6.07 -12.69
N GLN A 15 -12.34 6.41 -13.39
CA GLN A 15 -11.87 5.62 -14.53
C GLN A 15 -11.44 4.21 -14.11
N VAL A 16 -10.73 4.07 -12.98
CA VAL A 16 -10.32 2.77 -12.45
C VAL A 16 -11.53 1.94 -12.07
N GLN A 17 -12.53 2.51 -11.38
CA GLN A 17 -13.76 1.82 -11.02
C GLN A 17 -14.51 1.29 -12.24
N LYS A 18 -14.60 2.11 -13.29
CA LYS A 18 -15.22 1.72 -14.56
C LYS A 18 -14.47 0.55 -15.21
N LEU A 19 -13.14 0.65 -15.33
CA LEU A 19 -12.32 -0.42 -15.91
C LEU A 19 -12.40 -1.72 -15.10
N TYR A 20 -12.47 -1.64 -13.76
CA TYR A 20 -12.70 -2.84 -12.94
C TYR A 20 -14.06 -3.47 -13.22
N ALA A 21 -15.13 -2.67 -13.35
CA ALA A 21 -16.45 -3.18 -13.66
C ALA A 21 -16.43 -3.88 -15.03
N ASP A 22 -15.88 -3.23 -16.06
CA ASP A 22 -15.78 -3.77 -17.40
C ASP A 22 -15.01 -5.12 -17.42
N TYR A 23 -13.83 -5.18 -16.75
CA TYR A 23 -13.05 -6.42 -16.67
C TYR A 23 -13.73 -7.52 -15.85
N ILE A 24 -14.41 -7.17 -14.75
CA ILE A 24 -15.17 -8.15 -13.96
C ILE A 24 -16.28 -8.76 -14.79
N ASP A 25 -16.98 -7.98 -15.60
CA ASP A 25 -18.03 -8.50 -16.47
C ASP A 25 -17.43 -9.37 -17.60
N GLU A 26 -16.31 -8.96 -18.22
CA GLU A 26 -15.58 -9.82 -19.15
C GLU A 26 -15.11 -11.15 -18.52
N LEU A 27 -14.69 -11.14 -17.24
CA LEU A 27 -14.29 -12.36 -16.52
C LEU A 27 -15.47 -13.29 -16.28
N LYS A 28 -16.66 -12.76 -15.95
CA LYS A 28 -17.90 -13.56 -15.78
C LYS A 28 -18.38 -14.19 -17.10
N GLU A 29 -18.16 -13.50 -18.21
CA GLU A 29 -18.54 -13.95 -19.55
C GLU A 29 -17.51 -14.90 -20.19
N ALA A 30 -16.35 -15.09 -19.54
CA ALA A 30 -15.30 -15.96 -20.07
C ALA A 30 -15.76 -17.43 -20.16
N GLN A 31 -15.71 -17.99 -21.36
CA GLN A 31 -16.18 -19.35 -21.65
C GLN A 31 -15.15 -20.44 -21.34
N ASP A 32 -13.89 -20.07 -21.18
CA ASP A 32 -12.77 -20.96 -20.90
C ASP A 32 -11.68 -20.24 -20.08
N ALA A 33 -10.79 -21.05 -19.50
CA ALA A 33 -9.72 -20.53 -18.64
C ALA A 33 -8.67 -19.72 -19.42
N ASP A 34 -8.50 -19.90 -20.73
CA ASP A 34 -7.55 -19.12 -21.53
C ASP A 34 -8.05 -17.67 -21.67
N LYS A 35 -9.31 -17.50 -22.03
CA LYS A 35 -9.96 -16.18 -22.11
C LYS A 35 -9.96 -15.49 -20.74
N PHE A 36 -10.33 -16.23 -19.69
CA PHE A 36 -10.28 -15.72 -18.33
C PHE A 36 -8.90 -15.18 -17.97
N MET A 37 -7.83 -15.94 -18.21
CA MET A 37 -6.46 -15.55 -17.91
C MET A 37 -5.99 -14.33 -18.72
N ILE A 38 -6.43 -14.16 -19.95
CA ILE A 38 -6.13 -12.98 -20.76
C ILE A 38 -6.68 -11.72 -20.09
N VAL A 39 -7.96 -11.73 -19.69
CA VAL A 39 -8.62 -10.58 -19.02
C VAL A 39 -8.02 -10.36 -17.65
N PHE A 40 -7.83 -11.43 -16.87
CA PHE A 40 -7.20 -11.36 -15.54
C PHE A 40 -5.80 -10.72 -15.59
N ASN A 41 -5.00 -11.06 -16.62
CA ASN A 41 -3.67 -10.47 -16.79
C ASN A 41 -3.73 -8.96 -17.14
N LYS A 42 -4.70 -8.52 -17.97
CA LYS A 42 -4.91 -7.09 -18.25
C LYS A 42 -5.26 -6.32 -16.97
N LEU A 43 -6.20 -6.86 -16.18
CA LEU A 43 -6.58 -6.29 -14.92
C LEU A 43 -5.41 -6.23 -13.94
N ASN A 44 -4.60 -7.29 -13.83
CA ASN A 44 -3.41 -7.31 -13.00
C ASN A 44 -2.35 -6.29 -13.43
N GLN A 45 -2.18 -6.02 -14.74
CA GLN A 45 -1.29 -4.94 -15.21
C GLN A 45 -1.75 -3.57 -14.69
N MET A 46 -3.07 -3.29 -14.74
CA MET A 46 -3.64 -2.06 -14.17
C MET A 46 -3.43 -2.00 -12.65
N ARG A 47 -3.70 -3.08 -11.91
CA ARG A 47 -3.45 -3.18 -10.46
C ARG A 47 -2.00 -2.92 -10.10
N ASN A 48 -1.07 -3.51 -10.84
CA ASN A 48 0.36 -3.28 -10.64
C ASN A 48 0.76 -1.83 -10.88
N HIS A 49 0.16 -1.18 -11.89
CA HIS A 49 0.39 0.25 -12.13
C HIS A 49 -0.11 1.09 -10.94
N ILE A 50 -1.34 0.87 -10.47
CA ILE A 50 -1.93 1.57 -9.32
C ILE A 50 -1.07 1.38 -8.08
N THR A 51 -0.67 0.15 -7.77
CA THR A 51 0.20 -0.18 -6.63
C THR A 51 1.56 0.52 -6.76
N SER A 52 2.12 0.60 -7.97
CA SER A 52 3.37 1.32 -8.22
C SER A 52 3.23 2.81 -7.94
N MET A 53 2.12 3.44 -8.37
CA MET A 53 1.86 4.85 -8.10
C MET A 53 1.70 5.11 -6.59
N LYS A 54 0.91 4.30 -5.89
CA LYS A 54 0.81 4.36 -4.42
C LYS A 54 2.18 4.26 -3.75
N THR A 55 2.99 3.29 -4.16
CA THR A 55 4.33 3.07 -3.59
C THR A 55 5.25 4.25 -3.84
N ILE A 56 5.24 4.84 -5.05
CA ILE A 56 6.06 6.02 -5.37
C ILE A 56 5.66 7.21 -4.51
N ALA A 57 4.36 7.49 -4.37
CA ALA A 57 3.86 8.58 -3.52
C ALA A 57 4.30 8.41 -2.07
N SER A 58 4.04 7.24 -1.48
CA SER A 58 4.39 6.91 -0.10
C SER A 58 5.90 6.99 0.16
N LEU A 59 6.74 6.42 -0.70
CA LEU A 59 8.19 6.48 -0.54
C LEU A 59 8.72 7.90 -0.64
N ARG A 60 8.24 8.73 -1.58
CA ARG A 60 8.68 10.11 -1.72
C ARG A 60 8.23 10.97 -0.53
N TYR A 61 7.02 10.77 -0.06
CA TYR A 61 6.56 11.38 1.19
C TYR A 61 7.44 10.97 2.38
N THR A 62 7.78 9.70 2.53
CA THR A 62 8.65 9.21 3.61
C THR A 62 10.07 9.79 3.55
N ILE A 63 10.62 10.02 2.33
CA ILE A 63 11.93 10.65 2.15
C ILE A 63 11.91 12.12 2.60
N ASN A 64 10.82 12.85 2.34
CA ASN A 64 10.67 14.25 2.74
C ASN A 64 9.21 14.54 3.12
N THR A 65 8.90 14.41 4.42
CA THR A 65 7.55 14.67 4.95
C THR A 65 7.13 16.15 4.92
N ALA A 66 8.04 17.07 4.57
CA ALA A 66 7.78 18.49 4.37
C ALA A 66 7.49 18.86 2.90
N ASP A 67 7.48 17.88 1.98
CA ASP A 67 7.10 18.10 0.59
C ASP A 67 5.57 18.17 0.49
N GLU A 68 5.05 19.38 0.28
CA GLU A 68 3.60 19.64 0.25
C GLU A 68 2.86 18.86 -0.87
N PHE A 69 3.55 18.54 -1.97
CA PHE A 69 2.93 17.76 -3.05
C PHE A 69 2.75 16.31 -2.60
N TYR A 70 3.82 15.66 -2.12
CA TYR A 70 3.74 14.26 -1.69
C TYR A 70 2.97 14.08 -0.37
N GLU A 71 2.87 15.11 0.47
CA GLU A 71 1.94 15.12 1.60
C GLU A 71 0.49 14.98 1.13
N LYS A 72 0.05 15.80 0.16
CA LYS A 72 -1.30 15.73 -0.42
C LYS A 72 -1.56 14.42 -1.16
N GLU A 73 -0.54 13.87 -1.83
CA GLU A 73 -0.66 12.57 -2.48
C GLU A 73 -0.78 11.43 -1.45
N ASN A 74 -0.05 11.49 -0.33
CA ASN A 74 -0.20 10.53 0.76
C ASN A 74 -1.60 10.61 1.39
N ASP A 75 -2.11 11.83 1.67
CA ASP A 75 -3.48 12.05 2.17
C ASP A 75 -4.53 11.47 1.21
N TYR A 76 -4.33 11.63 -0.11
CA TYR A 76 -5.17 10.98 -1.11
C TYR A 76 -5.16 9.44 -0.95
N TRP A 77 -3.99 8.81 -0.79
CA TRP A 77 -3.90 7.37 -0.65
C TRP A 77 -4.45 6.87 0.69
N ASP A 78 -4.35 7.65 1.77
CA ASP A 78 -4.98 7.33 3.06
C ASP A 78 -6.51 7.29 2.93
N GLU A 79 -7.08 8.22 2.18
CA GLU A 79 -8.51 8.32 1.95
C GLU A 79 -9.02 7.25 0.98
N TYR A 80 -8.31 7.02 -0.15
CA TYR A 80 -8.84 6.26 -1.28
C TYR A 80 -8.31 4.84 -1.39
N SER A 81 -7.25 4.43 -0.68
CA SER A 81 -6.78 3.04 -0.74
C SER A 81 -7.81 2.00 -0.29
N PRO A 82 -8.73 2.25 0.67
CA PRO A 82 -9.81 1.30 0.97
C PRO A 82 -10.77 1.07 -0.21
N PHE A 83 -11.00 2.06 -1.07
CA PHE A 83 -11.81 1.87 -2.29
C PHE A 83 -11.13 0.92 -3.29
N TYR A 84 -9.81 1.02 -3.46
CA TYR A 84 -9.06 0.06 -4.28
C TYR A 84 -9.12 -1.35 -3.68
N GLN A 85 -9.09 -1.48 -2.35
CA GLN A 85 -9.27 -2.76 -1.68
C GLN A 85 -10.67 -3.34 -1.88
N GLN A 86 -11.72 -2.49 -1.89
CA GLN A 86 -13.08 -2.90 -2.23
C GLN A 86 -13.16 -3.46 -3.67
N LEU A 87 -12.51 -2.79 -4.64
CA LEU A 87 -12.46 -3.26 -6.02
C LEU A 87 -11.76 -4.62 -6.13
N ASP A 88 -10.63 -4.80 -5.43
CA ASP A 88 -9.93 -6.09 -5.35
C ASP A 88 -10.81 -7.17 -4.72
N THR A 89 -11.58 -6.83 -3.69
CA THR A 89 -12.53 -7.77 -3.05
C THR A 89 -13.60 -8.25 -4.04
N ARG A 90 -14.13 -7.36 -4.89
CA ARG A 90 -15.07 -7.74 -5.95
C ARG A 90 -14.43 -8.69 -6.97
N LEU A 91 -13.21 -8.40 -7.40
CA LEU A 91 -12.44 -9.29 -8.28
C LEU A 91 -12.25 -10.66 -7.64
N TYR A 92 -11.82 -10.73 -6.38
CA TYR A 92 -11.58 -11.99 -5.69
C TYR A 92 -12.85 -12.83 -5.50
N LYS A 93 -13.99 -12.18 -5.22
CA LYS A 93 -15.30 -12.86 -5.22
C LYS A 93 -15.60 -13.46 -6.59
N THR A 94 -15.42 -12.68 -7.67
CA THR A 94 -15.64 -13.17 -9.04
C THR A 94 -14.77 -14.37 -9.38
N ILE A 95 -13.49 -14.39 -8.97
CA ILE A 95 -12.58 -15.52 -9.19
C ILE A 95 -13.06 -16.76 -8.41
N MET A 96 -13.41 -16.58 -7.13
CA MET A 96 -13.78 -17.68 -6.24
C MET A 96 -15.16 -18.28 -6.57
N GLU A 97 -16.05 -17.50 -7.18
CA GLU A 97 -17.40 -17.89 -7.59
C GLU A 97 -17.48 -18.35 -9.07
N SER A 98 -16.35 -18.32 -9.79
CA SER A 98 -16.32 -18.69 -11.20
C SER A 98 -16.53 -20.19 -11.42
N ASP A 99 -17.35 -20.56 -12.41
CA ASP A 99 -17.50 -21.94 -12.86
C ASP A 99 -16.17 -22.55 -13.38
N LEU A 100 -15.21 -21.70 -13.74
CA LEU A 100 -13.87 -22.10 -14.20
C LEU A 100 -12.87 -22.30 -13.05
N LEU A 101 -13.29 -22.18 -11.78
CA LEU A 101 -12.38 -22.18 -10.62
C LEU A 101 -11.43 -23.39 -10.59
N ASP A 102 -11.92 -24.59 -10.90
CA ASP A 102 -11.10 -25.80 -10.85
C ASP A 102 -10.04 -25.82 -11.98
N GLU A 103 -10.34 -25.23 -13.12
CA GLU A 103 -9.35 -25.05 -14.19
C GLU A 103 -8.34 -23.96 -13.86
N LEU A 104 -8.78 -22.87 -13.24
CA LEU A 104 -7.91 -21.79 -12.77
C LEU A 104 -6.93 -22.28 -11.70
N LYS A 105 -7.36 -23.16 -10.79
CA LYS A 105 -6.48 -23.78 -9.78
C LYS A 105 -5.36 -24.64 -10.37
N LYS A 106 -5.49 -25.10 -11.60
CA LYS A 106 -4.43 -25.84 -12.32
C LYS A 106 -3.38 -24.88 -12.92
N ARG A 107 -3.72 -23.61 -13.13
CA ARG A 107 -2.89 -22.59 -13.80
C ARG A 107 -2.29 -21.57 -12.85
N ILE A 108 -2.97 -21.28 -11.77
CA ILE A 108 -2.58 -20.28 -10.77
C ILE A 108 -2.10 -21.01 -9.51
N PRO A 109 -0.97 -20.60 -8.91
CA PRO A 109 -0.47 -21.22 -7.68
C PRO A 109 -1.52 -21.28 -6.57
N SER A 110 -1.58 -22.39 -5.83
CA SER A 110 -2.56 -22.60 -4.73
C SER A 110 -2.46 -21.55 -3.64
N THR A 111 -1.26 -20.98 -3.40
CA THR A 111 -1.02 -19.90 -2.44
C THR A 111 -1.85 -18.66 -2.77
N PHE A 112 -2.09 -18.35 -4.04
CA PHE A 112 -2.94 -17.24 -4.45
C PHE A 112 -4.37 -17.40 -3.91
N PHE A 113 -4.97 -18.59 -4.06
CA PHE A 113 -6.33 -18.85 -3.57
C PHE A 113 -6.42 -18.80 -2.04
N GLY A 114 -5.36 -19.24 -1.34
CA GLY A 114 -5.25 -19.09 0.11
C GLY A 114 -5.24 -17.62 0.54
N ILE A 115 -4.44 -16.80 -0.14
CA ILE A 115 -4.32 -15.36 0.15
C ILE A 115 -5.66 -14.65 -0.09
N ILE A 116 -6.29 -14.83 -1.24
CA ILE A 116 -7.56 -14.15 -1.55
C ILE A 116 -8.70 -14.64 -0.63
N SER A 117 -8.70 -15.91 -0.21
CA SER A 117 -9.66 -16.41 0.77
C SER A 117 -9.51 -15.72 2.13
N CYS A 118 -8.28 -15.43 2.58
CA CYS A 118 -8.04 -14.66 3.79
C CYS A 118 -8.50 -13.20 3.62
N GLN A 119 -8.18 -12.58 2.49
CA GLN A 119 -8.58 -11.19 2.21
C GLN A 119 -10.10 -11.03 2.16
N LEU A 120 -10.82 -11.98 1.55
CA LEU A 120 -12.28 -11.99 1.52
C LEU A 120 -12.93 -12.10 2.90
N LYS A 121 -12.24 -12.73 3.86
CA LYS A 121 -12.73 -12.82 5.26
C LYS A 121 -12.38 -11.59 6.09
N ALA A 122 -11.33 -10.85 5.69
CA ALA A 122 -10.83 -9.71 6.44
C ALA A 122 -11.45 -8.38 6.02
N PHE A 123 -12.11 -8.31 4.87
CA PHE A 123 -12.69 -7.07 4.35
C PHE A 123 -14.21 -7.14 4.30
N ASP A 124 -14.85 -6.08 4.83
CA ASP A 124 -16.26 -5.80 4.68
C ASP A 124 -16.45 -4.31 4.39
N ASP A 125 -17.45 -3.96 3.59
CA ASP A 125 -17.73 -2.56 3.24
C ASP A 125 -18.04 -1.70 4.49
N ALA A 126 -18.54 -2.32 5.56
CA ALA A 126 -18.84 -1.64 6.83
C ALA A 126 -17.59 -1.08 7.55
N ILE A 127 -16.38 -1.60 7.26
CA ILE A 127 -15.13 -1.13 7.89
C ILE A 127 -14.40 -0.06 7.07
N MET A 128 -14.98 0.43 5.98
CA MET A 128 -14.31 1.41 5.09
C MET A 128 -13.85 2.67 5.83
N GLU A 129 -14.72 3.25 6.65
CA GLU A 129 -14.41 4.46 7.43
C GLU A 129 -13.32 4.18 8.47
N ASP A 130 -13.34 3.01 9.10
CA ASP A 130 -12.32 2.59 10.07
C ASP A 130 -10.95 2.45 9.39
N LEU A 131 -10.89 1.86 8.19
CA LEU A 131 -9.65 1.75 7.41
C LEU A 131 -9.09 3.11 7.00
N GLN A 132 -9.94 4.05 6.59
CA GLN A 132 -9.53 5.41 6.30
C GLN A 132 -8.97 6.10 7.56
N GLN A 133 -9.64 5.93 8.68
CA GLN A 133 -9.19 6.51 9.95
C GLN A 133 -7.88 5.89 10.43
N GLU A 134 -7.71 4.57 10.30
CA GLU A 134 -6.47 3.86 10.61
C GLU A 134 -5.30 4.44 9.78
N ASN A 135 -5.49 4.58 8.46
CA ASN A 135 -4.47 5.17 7.58
C ASN A 135 -4.07 6.58 8.04
N ARG A 136 -5.05 7.46 8.33
CA ARG A 136 -4.80 8.82 8.79
C ARG A 136 -4.03 8.85 10.11
N VAL A 137 -4.41 8.01 11.07
CA VAL A 137 -3.73 7.92 12.37
C VAL A 137 -2.30 7.41 12.21
N ALA A 138 -2.09 6.40 11.35
CA ALA A 138 -0.76 5.88 11.03
C ALA A 138 0.14 6.98 10.42
N THR A 139 -0.37 7.75 9.46
CA THR A 139 0.33 8.89 8.86
C THR A 139 0.65 9.97 9.89
N GLN A 140 -0.28 10.32 10.79
CA GLN A 140 -0.04 11.28 11.88
C GLN A 140 1.06 10.81 12.83
N TYR A 141 1.08 9.52 13.16
CA TYR A 141 2.12 8.93 14.01
C TYR A 141 3.50 8.98 13.33
N ASP A 142 3.57 8.69 12.03
CA ASP A 142 4.83 8.78 11.28
C ASP A 142 5.33 10.22 11.17
N LYS A 143 4.44 11.20 10.95
CA LYS A 143 4.78 12.64 11.02
C LYS A 143 5.32 13.03 12.38
N LEU A 144 4.67 12.61 13.46
CA LEU A 144 5.12 12.89 14.82
C LEU A 144 6.53 12.35 15.04
N LYS A 145 6.81 11.13 14.67
CA LYS A 145 8.14 10.51 14.77
C LYS A 145 9.18 11.23 13.92
N ALA A 146 8.83 11.58 12.69
CA ALA A 146 9.74 12.29 11.78
C ALA A 146 10.09 13.70 12.27
N SER A 147 9.17 14.37 12.96
CA SER A 147 9.35 15.72 13.52
C SER A 147 10.14 15.78 14.83
N ALA A 148 10.44 14.64 15.44
CA ALA A 148 11.13 14.57 16.72
C ALA A 148 12.52 15.25 16.66
N LYS A 149 12.79 16.16 17.61
CA LYS A 149 14.05 16.86 17.77
C LYS A 149 14.59 16.58 19.16
N ILE A 150 15.75 15.94 19.20
CA ILE A 150 16.42 15.52 20.44
C ILE A 150 17.73 16.25 20.54
N GLU A 151 17.85 17.13 21.55
CA GLU A 151 19.09 17.85 21.85
C GLU A 151 20.04 16.92 22.60
N PHE A 152 21.21 16.64 22.01
CA PHE A 152 22.22 15.79 22.61
C PHE A 152 23.63 16.29 22.30
N GLU A 153 24.43 16.54 23.34
CA GLU A 153 25.82 17.05 23.26
C GLU A 153 25.96 18.28 22.34
N GLY A 154 25.01 19.21 22.41
CA GLY A 154 25.02 20.45 21.64
C GLY A 154 24.62 20.31 20.18
N LYS A 155 24.05 19.17 19.79
CA LYS A 155 23.52 18.91 18.45
C LYS A 155 22.08 18.43 18.53
N THR A 156 21.29 18.77 17.50
CA THR A 156 19.92 18.29 17.34
C THR A 156 19.89 17.02 16.48
N TYR A 157 19.29 15.98 17.00
CA TYR A 157 19.11 14.69 16.31
C TYR A 157 17.63 14.41 16.08
N ASN A 158 17.32 13.68 15.01
CA ASN A 158 16.06 12.98 14.87
C ASN A 158 16.12 11.58 15.52
N LEU A 159 14.99 10.90 15.63
CA LEU A 159 14.93 9.56 16.26
C LEU A 159 15.91 8.54 15.66
N PRO A 160 16.05 8.39 14.33
CA PRO A 160 17.07 7.52 13.75
C PRO A 160 18.49 7.95 14.09
N GLY A 161 18.78 9.24 14.10
CA GLY A 161 20.11 9.79 14.40
C GLY A 161 20.56 9.49 15.82
N ILE A 162 19.69 9.74 16.83
CA ILE A 162 20.01 9.39 18.22
C ILE A 162 20.09 7.88 18.43
N SER A 163 19.25 7.11 17.73
CA SER A 163 19.27 5.63 17.80
C SER A 163 20.60 5.06 17.35
N ALA A 164 21.24 5.64 16.34
CA ALA A 164 22.56 5.21 15.88
C ALA A 164 23.64 5.40 16.99
N LEU A 165 23.52 6.46 17.82
CA LEU A 165 24.40 6.67 18.97
C LEU A 165 24.15 5.67 20.10
N CYS A 166 22.92 5.16 20.22
CA CYS A 166 22.60 4.10 21.18
C CYS A 166 23.28 2.76 20.85
N GLU A 167 23.83 2.61 19.63
CA GLU A 167 24.61 1.44 19.20
C GLU A 167 26.13 1.65 19.22
N SER A 168 26.60 2.79 19.75
CA SER A 168 28.03 3.12 19.84
C SER A 168 28.82 2.05 20.59
N LYS A 169 30.07 1.82 20.20
CA LYS A 169 31.03 0.98 20.96
C LYS A 169 31.37 1.59 22.32
N ASP A 170 31.32 2.91 22.44
CA ASP A 170 31.52 3.62 23.70
C ASP A 170 30.27 3.44 24.59
N ARG A 171 30.46 2.81 25.74
CA ARG A 171 29.41 2.48 26.71
C ARG A 171 28.77 3.73 27.33
N GLU A 172 29.58 4.74 27.64
CA GLU A 172 29.10 5.97 28.28
C GLU A 172 28.28 6.79 27.26
N LEU A 173 28.73 6.88 26.02
CA LEU A 173 27.99 7.52 24.94
C LEU A 173 26.66 6.81 24.69
N ARG A 174 26.67 5.45 24.62
CA ARG A 174 25.42 4.65 24.47
C ARG A 174 24.43 4.96 25.58
N LYS A 175 24.88 4.97 26.82
CA LYS A 175 24.04 5.23 28.00
C LYS A 175 23.39 6.60 27.88
N LYS A 176 24.22 7.66 27.71
CA LYS A 176 23.73 9.03 27.57
C LYS A 176 22.75 9.21 26.40
N ALA A 177 23.07 8.60 25.24
CA ALA A 177 22.19 8.67 24.08
C ALA A 177 20.85 7.96 24.32
N SER A 178 20.87 6.82 25.04
CA SER A 178 19.63 6.13 25.43
C SER A 178 18.79 6.96 26.40
N GLU A 179 19.42 7.58 27.39
CA GLU A 179 18.74 8.49 28.36
C GLU A 179 18.16 9.74 27.66
N ALA A 180 18.82 10.26 26.63
CA ALA A 180 18.31 11.40 25.86
C ALA A 180 17.16 11.02 24.89
N LYS A 181 17.08 9.73 24.49
CA LYS A 181 16.05 9.25 23.58
C LYS A 181 14.71 9.00 24.27
N PHE A 182 14.72 8.63 25.56
CA PHE A 182 13.56 8.24 26.39
C PHE A 182 13.35 9.18 27.57
#